data_fc8587abad706685f2bd8588273d0dee
#
_entry.id   fc8587abad706685f2bd8588273d0dee
#
_cell.length_a   1.000
_cell.length_b   1.000
_cell.length_c   1.000
_cell.angle_alpha   90.00
_cell.angle_beta   90.00
_cell.angle_gamma   90.00
#
_symmetry.space_group_name_H-M   'P 1'
#
loop_
_entity.id
_entity.type
_entity.pdbx_description
1 polymer ?
#
loop_
_entity_poly.entity_id
_entity_poly.type
_entity_poly.pdbx_seq_one_letter_code
_entity_poly.pdbx_strand_id
1 'polypeptide(L)'
;MSQTLSYLYPAPSTLLREAGKETLLLSQYNGVDAQKVPCFFWGTIKNPLVASRCLLALSQVVASSFYLSPSELARLRDPIVTAGNRCLRFEGFSQCAGVYARVDILPDGLDGEFLAEGTTNVDFNERMLQALSSFLPKDRLVMHVGARDVGLYGNGYSVVEKKVPLPDKWVRGLTTVPLYQSKAVCLCSIGRIDLLRLFHSLPRGRSNTDLFLVTNSPRPVFSPVERAGAISVGGARRLHLLDSLLPHAEELRVFSHPSGQATVWQLYFKDGVRFSLSLSKECSRGFSGEGAALADLVDDIPEEWTEGLNNYCSSNGWFNAELFALSNNLPASLMPQLTARLASMGLLGFDLDEGSYFYRRLPFNIQHIGKSNPRLVTAQKLIEEGRVEVLSQTKDRVEARVIGDTNTAYSVVLKAEQCHCTCQWMGRNAGERGECKHILATKILTKWKNN
;
A
#
# COMPACT_ATOMS: atom_id res chain seq x y z
N MET A 1 22.38 -24.40 -15.95
CA MET A 1 23.21 -23.72 -16.98
C MET A 1 22.91 -22.23 -16.89
N SER A 2 23.84 -21.42 -16.40
CA SER A 2 23.67 -19.96 -16.36
C SER A 2 23.94 -19.41 -17.75
N GLN A 3 22.91 -18.85 -18.40
CA GLN A 3 23.12 -18.09 -19.64
C GLN A 3 23.68 -16.72 -19.27
N THR A 4 24.91 -16.48 -19.70
CA THR A 4 25.53 -15.16 -19.62
C THR A 4 24.99 -14.34 -20.80
N LEU A 5 24.13 -13.36 -20.52
CA LEU A 5 23.67 -12.42 -21.54
C LEU A 5 24.72 -11.30 -21.67
N SER A 6 25.39 -11.23 -22.82
CA SER A 6 26.23 -10.10 -23.17
C SER A 6 25.40 -9.04 -23.92
N TYR A 7 25.45 -7.80 -23.46
CA TYR A 7 24.77 -6.67 -24.10
C TYR A 7 25.76 -5.89 -25.00
N LEU A 8 25.41 -5.74 -26.26
CA LEU A 8 26.11 -4.85 -27.18
C LEU A 8 25.33 -3.52 -27.24
N TYR A 9 25.96 -2.44 -26.81
CA TYR A 9 25.39 -1.11 -26.90
C TYR A 9 25.75 -0.47 -28.25
N PRO A 10 24.80 0.17 -28.96
CA PRO A 10 25.05 0.79 -30.27
C PRO A 10 25.94 2.03 -30.21
N ALA A 11 26.09 2.65 -29.05
CA ALA A 11 26.97 3.77 -28.78
C ALA A 11 27.42 3.78 -27.32
N PRO A 12 28.59 4.36 -26.97
CA PRO A 12 28.97 4.51 -25.56
C PRO A 12 28.10 5.57 -24.86
N SER A 13 27.83 5.36 -23.59
CA SER A 13 27.21 6.39 -22.75
C SER A 13 28.14 7.61 -22.66
N THR A 14 27.61 8.80 -22.87
CA THR A 14 28.41 10.03 -22.97
C THR A 14 27.94 11.03 -21.95
N LEU A 15 28.87 11.68 -21.23
CA LEU A 15 28.61 12.80 -20.35
C LEU A 15 28.77 14.11 -21.12
N LEU A 16 27.67 14.81 -21.36
CA LEU A 16 27.70 16.14 -21.96
C LEU A 16 27.81 17.21 -20.85
N ARG A 17 28.77 18.12 -20.99
CA ARG A 17 28.96 19.26 -20.13
C ARG A 17 28.68 20.53 -20.92
N GLU A 18 27.49 21.10 -20.74
CA GLU A 18 27.14 22.40 -21.35
C GLU A 18 26.68 23.39 -20.28
N ALA A 19 27.30 24.56 -20.27
CA ALA A 19 26.92 25.72 -19.46
C ALA A 19 26.64 25.40 -17.96
N GLY A 20 27.48 24.56 -17.34
CA GLY A 20 27.33 24.17 -15.93
C GLY A 20 26.29 23.09 -15.67
N LYS A 21 25.68 22.52 -16.70
CA LYS A 21 24.85 21.32 -16.63
C LYS A 21 25.64 20.09 -17.11
N GLU A 22 25.70 19.08 -16.27
CA GLU A 22 26.20 17.78 -16.67
C GLU A 22 24.99 16.89 -17.04
N THR A 23 24.90 16.50 -18.30
CA THR A 23 23.84 15.61 -18.78
C THR A 23 24.47 14.29 -19.17
N LEU A 24 24.09 13.21 -18.51
CA LEU A 24 24.52 11.87 -18.86
C LEU A 24 23.55 11.29 -19.91
N LEU A 25 24.03 11.13 -21.13
CA LEU A 25 23.34 10.39 -22.17
C LEU A 25 23.70 8.92 -22.04
N LEU A 26 22.76 8.11 -21.59
CA LEU A 26 22.92 6.67 -21.52
C LEU A 26 22.63 6.04 -22.88
N SER A 27 23.50 5.15 -23.31
CA SER A 27 23.28 4.36 -24.51
C SER A 27 22.10 3.41 -24.29
N GLN A 28 21.14 3.41 -25.22
CA GLN A 28 20.03 2.46 -25.22
C GLN A 28 20.40 1.18 -25.97
N TYR A 29 20.06 0.04 -25.39
CA TYR A 29 20.11 -1.24 -26.09
C TYR A 29 18.82 -1.44 -26.89
N ASN A 30 18.92 -1.37 -28.22
CA ASN A 30 17.83 -1.69 -29.15
C ASN A 30 17.86 -3.20 -29.48
N GLY A 31 17.47 -4.05 -28.53
CA GLY A 31 17.18 -5.44 -28.81
C GLY A 31 15.81 -5.61 -29.47
N VAL A 32 15.58 -6.74 -30.11
CA VAL A 32 14.37 -7.08 -30.87
C VAL A 32 13.06 -6.99 -30.07
N ASP A 33 13.14 -6.81 -28.75
CA ASP A 33 12.01 -6.51 -27.84
C ASP A 33 11.83 -4.99 -27.59
N ALA A 34 12.00 -4.18 -28.60
CA ALA A 34 12.00 -2.70 -28.56
C ALA A 34 10.67 -2.03 -28.13
N GLN A 35 9.70 -2.76 -27.59
CA GLN A 35 8.43 -2.20 -27.09
C GLN A 35 8.43 -1.91 -25.59
N LYS A 36 9.49 -2.19 -24.85
CA LYS A 36 9.55 -1.89 -23.41
C LYS A 36 10.48 -0.72 -23.18
N VAL A 37 9.90 0.45 -22.88
CA VAL A 37 10.65 1.63 -22.46
C VAL A 37 11.45 1.26 -21.18
N PRO A 38 12.79 1.27 -21.23
CA PRO A 38 13.60 0.78 -20.10
C PRO A 38 13.63 1.76 -18.91
N CYS A 39 13.27 3.02 -19.13
CA CYS A 39 13.25 4.08 -18.14
C CYS A 39 11.87 4.72 -18.06
N PHE A 40 11.31 4.81 -16.85
CA PHE A 40 10.03 5.47 -16.60
C PHE A 40 10.22 6.95 -16.29
N PHE A 41 11.20 7.27 -15.45
CA PHE A 41 11.54 8.62 -15.03
C PHE A 41 13.03 8.85 -15.01
N TRP A 42 13.42 10.06 -15.44
CA TRP A 42 14.78 10.60 -15.29
C TRP A 42 14.68 12.08 -14.92
N GLY A 43 15.31 12.49 -13.82
CA GLY A 43 15.27 13.89 -13.43
C GLY A 43 15.94 14.19 -12.10
N THR A 44 15.83 15.44 -11.69
CA THR A 44 16.38 15.98 -10.44
C THR A 44 15.26 16.11 -9.40
N ILE A 45 15.57 15.80 -8.16
CA ILE A 45 14.71 16.04 -7.00
C ILE A 45 15.04 17.42 -6.45
N LYS A 46 14.03 18.32 -6.37
CA LYS A 46 14.23 19.72 -5.96
C LYS A 46 14.62 19.86 -4.49
N ASN A 47 14.11 18.99 -3.61
CA ASN A 47 14.47 18.97 -2.19
C ASN A 47 15.20 17.67 -1.84
N PRO A 48 16.50 17.57 -2.14
CA PRO A 48 17.27 16.33 -1.99
C PRO A 48 17.35 15.86 -0.54
N LEU A 49 17.51 16.79 0.41
CA LEU A 49 17.56 16.44 1.83
C LEU A 49 16.28 15.81 2.31
N VAL A 50 15.12 16.44 2.07
CA VAL A 50 13.83 15.95 2.57
C VAL A 50 13.48 14.65 1.89
N ALA A 51 13.61 14.56 0.57
CA ALA A 51 13.34 13.32 -0.16
C ALA A 51 14.22 12.18 0.34
N SER A 52 15.52 12.41 0.52
CA SER A 52 16.44 11.40 1.06
C SER A 52 16.07 10.98 2.48
N ARG A 53 15.70 11.91 3.36
CA ARG A 53 15.25 11.59 4.73
C ARG A 53 13.96 10.76 4.71
N CYS A 54 13.02 11.09 3.82
CA CYS A 54 11.79 10.31 3.65
C CYS A 54 12.09 8.88 3.15
N LEU A 55 13.00 8.73 2.19
CA LEU A 55 13.41 7.40 1.70
C LEU A 55 14.16 6.59 2.75
N LEU A 56 15.01 7.23 3.58
CA LEU A 56 15.65 6.58 4.73
C LEU A 56 14.61 6.13 5.77
N ALA A 57 13.63 6.98 6.09
CA ALA A 57 12.55 6.62 7.00
C ALA A 57 11.70 5.46 6.45
N LEU A 58 11.41 5.46 5.15
CA LEU A 58 10.75 4.32 4.48
C LEU A 58 11.56 3.03 4.65
N SER A 59 12.87 3.07 4.42
CA SER A 59 13.74 1.91 4.62
C SER A 59 13.74 1.44 6.08
N GLN A 60 13.69 2.36 7.06
CA GLN A 60 13.55 2.00 8.49
C GLN A 60 12.20 1.32 8.76
N VAL A 61 11.10 1.79 8.14
CA VAL A 61 9.79 1.10 8.24
C VAL A 61 9.89 -0.31 7.71
N VAL A 62 10.47 -0.48 6.52
CA VAL A 62 10.62 -1.81 5.89
C VAL A 62 11.47 -2.76 6.73
N ALA A 63 12.55 -2.27 7.33
CA ALA A 63 13.40 -3.03 8.23
C ALA A 63 12.78 -3.28 9.62
N SER A 64 11.71 -2.55 9.99
CA SER A 64 11.13 -2.62 11.33
C SER A 64 10.24 -3.85 11.53
N SER A 65 10.21 -4.33 12.78
CA SER A 65 9.24 -5.30 13.24
C SER A 65 8.74 -4.91 14.62
N PHE A 66 7.43 -5.03 14.82
CA PHE A 66 6.78 -4.69 16.09
C PHE A 66 6.23 -5.91 16.83
N TYR A 67 6.29 -7.08 16.18
CA TYR A 67 5.73 -8.32 16.70
C TYR A 67 6.64 -9.55 16.51
N LEU A 68 7.39 -9.62 15.40
CA LEU A 68 8.24 -10.77 15.10
C LEU A 68 9.52 -10.74 15.94
N SER A 69 10.02 -11.91 16.30
CA SER A 69 11.32 -12.05 16.94
C SER A 69 12.46 -11.75 15.94
N PRO A 70 13.68 -11.41 16.42
CA PRO A 70 14.82 -11.18 15.53
C PRO A 70 15.16 -12.36 14.61
N SER A 71 14.86 -13.58 15.02
CA SER A 71 15.09 -14.80 14.24
C SER A 71 14.10 -14.96 13.06
N GLU A 72 12.94 -14.32 13.14
CA GLU A 72 11.90 -14.35 12.11
C GLU A 72 12.01 -13.20 11.10
N LEU A 73 12.96 -12.29 11.32
CA LEU A 73 13.16 -11.14 10.45
C LEU A 73 13.82 -11.58 9.15
N ALA A 74 13.05 -11.49 8.06
CA ALA A 74 13.63 -11.56 6.73
C ALA A 74 14.47 -10.30 6.45
N ARG A 75 15.58 -10.43 5.72
CA ARG A 75 16.44 -9.30 5.34
C ARG A 75 15.87 -8.49 4.15
N LEU A 76 14.56 -8.36 4.09
CA LEU A 76 13.89 -7.68 3.00
C LEU A 76 13.90 -6.16 3.26
N ARG A 77 14.42 -5.39 2.31
CA ARG A 77 14.46 -3.93 2.34
C ARG A 77 13.98 -3.33 1.01
N ASP A 78 12.95 -3.92 0.43
CA ASP A 78 12.62 -3.80 -0.98
C ASP A 78 11.42 -2.89 -1.20
N PRO A 79 11.55 -1.54 -1.21
CA PRO A 79 10.43 -0.67 -1.51
C PRO A 79 9.95 -0.88 -2.96
N ILE A 80 8.66 -0.69 -3.16
CA ILE A 80 8.01 -0.62 -4.45
C ILE A 80 8.10 0.81 -4.94
N VAL A 81 8.49 1.00 -6.19
CA VAL A 81 8.63 2.32 -6.82
C VAL A 81 7.70 2.41 -8.01
N THR A 82 6.78 3.35 -7.97
CA THR A 82 5.85 3.64 -9.07
C THR A 82 6.15 5.02 -9.63
N ALA A 83 6.46 5.09 -10.92
CA ALA A 83 6.50 6.31 -11.70
C ALA A 83 5.22 6.39 -12.53
N GLY A 84 4.39 7.37 -12.27
CA GLY A 84 3.11 7.54 -12.97
C GLY A 84 2.39 8.81 -12.52
N ASN A 85 1.53 9.32 -13.38
CA ASN A 85 0.80 10.57 -13.17
C ASN A 85 1.73 11.74 -12.73
N ARG A 86 2.90 11.84 -13.35
CA ARG A 86 3.95 12.82 -13.06
C ARG A 86 4.44 12.82 -11.60
N CYS A 87 4.23 11.75 -10.87
CA CYS A 87 4.65 11.54 -9.49
C CYS A 87 5.59 10.33 -9.38
N LEU A 88 6.51 10.38 -8.42
CA LEU A 88 7.24 9.21 -7.95
C LEU A 88 6.69 8.78 -6.60
N ARG A 89 6.30 7.52 -6.48
CA ARG A 89 5.78 6.93 -5.24
C ARG A 89 6.66 5.76 -4.82
N PHE A 90 7.10 5.79 -3.57
CA PHE A 90 7.87 4.72 -2.95
C PHE A 90 7.05 4.14 -1.82
N GLU A 91 6.82 2.84 -1.84
CA GLU A 91 5.90 2.17 -0.91
C GLU A 91 6.60 1.00 -0.23
N GLY A 92 6.26 0.76 1.03
CA GLY A 92 6.81 -0.36 1.77
C GLY A 92 6.01 -0.73 3.02
N PHE A 93 6.19 -1.97 3.47
CA PHE A 93 5.57 -2.50 4.67
C PHE A 93 6.63 -2.88 5.69
N SER A 94 6.31 -2.72 6.97
CA SER A 94 7.08 -3.36 8.03
C SER A 94 7.04 -4.89 7.88
N GLN A 95 8.01 -5.57 8.46
CA GLN A 95 8.15 -7.04 8.39
C GLN A 95 6.90 -7.78 8.90
N CYS A 96 6.20 -7.19 9.88
CA CYS A 96 4.94 -7.72 10.40
C CYS A 96 3.71 -7.24 9.61
N ALA A 97 3.88 -6.45 8.54
CA ALA A 97 2.83 -5.82 7.76
C ALA A 97 1.82 -4.96 8.57
N GLY A 98 2.16 -4.58 9.81
CA GLY A 98 1.34 -3.72 10.68
C GLY A 98 1.48 -2.24 10.41
N VAL A 99 2.49 -1.88 9.62
CA VAL A 99 2.78 -0.51 9.18
C VAL A 99 2.99 -0.54 7.67
N TYR A 100 2.33 0.38 7.00
CA TYR A 100 2.60 0.71 5.61
C TYR A 100 3.10 2.14 5.54
N ALA A 101 4.15 2.38 4.78
CA ALA A 101 4.66 3.72 4.53
C ALA A 101 4.72 4.02 3.03
N ARG A 102 4.50 5.28 2.70
CA ARG A 102 4.61 5.80 1.33
C ARG A 102 5.29 7.16 1.33
N VAL A 103 6.23 7.33 0.41
CA VAL A 103 6.81 8.62 0.04
C VAL A 103 6.24 9.00 -1.32
N ASP A 104 5.63 10.17 -1.41
CA ASP A 104 5.21 10.76 -2.67
C ASP A 104 6.11 11.95 -2.98
N ILE A 105 6.72 11.97 -4.16
CA ILE A 105 7.38 13.16 -4.72
C ILE A 105 6.49 13.64 -5.86
N LEU A 106 5.80 14.74 -5.60
CA LEU A 106 4.81 15.34 -6.47
C LEU A 106 5.48 16.12 -7.62
N PRO A 107 4.74 16.55 -8.65
CA PRO A 107 5.31 17.30 -9.78
C PRO A 107 6.12 18.53 -9.36
N ASP A 108 5.69 19.22 -8.30
CA ASP A 108 6.40 20.39 -7.76
C ASP A 108 7.75 20.05 -7.15
N GLY A 109 7.96 18.81 -6.74
CA GLY A 109 9.22 18.30 -6.19
C GLY A 109 10.19 17.74 -7.23
N LEU A 110 9.77 17.69 -8.50
CA LEU A 110 10.51 17.07 -9.58
C LEU A 110 10.91 18.11 -10.66
N ASP A 111 12.07 17.88 -11.25
CA ASP A 111 12.52 18.56 -12.46
C ASP A 111 13.12 17.49 -13.38
N GLY A 112 12.28 16.97 -14.27
CA GLY A 112 12.66 15.84 -15.13
C GLY A 112 11.54 15.36 -16.03
N GLU A 113 11.78 14.27 -16.69
CA GLU A 113 10.91 13.71 -17.71
C GLU A 113 10.35 12.34 -17.29
N PHE A 114 9.06 12.16 -17.49
CA PHE A 114 8.40 10.87 -17.44
C PHE A 114 8.29 10.33 -18.86
N LEU A 115 9.13 9.35 -19.18
CA LEU A 115 9.18 8.72 -20.49
C LEU A 115 8.13 7.64 -20.66
N ALA A 116 7.72 7.03 -19.56
CA ALA A 116 6.65 6.04 -19.50
C ALA A 116 6.13 5.95 -18.06
N GLU A 117 5.03 5.25 -17.88
CA GLU A 117 4.53 4.88 -16.57
C GLU A 117 4.86 3.42 -16.24
N GLY A 118 5.22 3.15 -15.00
CA GLY A 118 5.56 1.80 -14.61
C GLY A 118 5.84 1.64 -13.13
N THR A 119 5.94 0.38 -12.71
CA THR A 119 6.24 0.02 -11.33
C THR A 119 7.38 -1.00 -11.30
N THR A 120 8.31 -0.78 -10.39
CA THR A 120 9.41 -1.69 -10.08
C THR A 120 9.53 -1.86 -8.57
N ASN A 121 10.38 -2.77 -8.12
CA ASN A 121 10.76 -2.90 -6.72
C ASN A 121 12.25 -3.20 -6.65
N VAL A 122 12.94 -2.58 -5.72
CA VAL A 122 14.40 -2.64 -5.62
C VAL A 122 14.83 -2.78 -4.16
N ASP A 123 15.97 -3.41 -3.90
CA ASP A 123 16.54 -3.47 -2.56
C ASP A 123 17.25 -2.14 -2.23
N PHE A 124 16.89 -1.52 -1.11
CA PHE A 124 17.65 -0.40 -0.57
C PHE A 124 18.81 -0.92 0.28
N ASN A 125 19.85 -1.39 -0.40
CA ASN A 125 21.02 -1.91 0.25
C ASN A 125 21.84 -0.81 0.97
N GLU A 126 22.92 -1.22 1.63
CA GLU A 126 23.72 -0.33 2.44
C GLU A 126 24.34 0.84 1.65
N ARG A 127 24.74 0.63 0.39
CA ARG A 127 25.28 1.68 -0.47
C ARG A 127 24.21 2.74 -0.81
N MET A 128 23.00 2.29 -1.10
CA MET A 128 21.85 3.18 -1.34
C MET A 128 21.55 4.02 -0.09
N LEU A 129 21.53 3.40 1.09
CA LEU A 129 21.29 4.09 2.36
C LEU A 129 22.41 5.08 2.70
N GLN A 130 23.67 4.74 2.45
CA GLN A 130 24.80 5.64 2.61
C GLN A 130 24.69 6.85 1.66
N ALA A 131 24.40 6.62 0.39
CA ALA A 131 24.18 7.70 -0.57
C ALA A 131 23.05 8.63 -0.12
N LEU A 132 21.86 8.08 0.25
CA LEU A 132 20.73 8.86 0.75
C LEU A 132 21.08 9.67 2.01
N SER A 133 21.91 9.13 2.91
CA SER A 133 22.31 9.81 4.15
C SER A 133 23.23 11.02 3.93
N SER A 134 23.93 11.07 2.79
CA SER A 134 24.92 12.09 2.48
C SER A 134 24.34 13.39 1.93
N PHE A 135 23.09 13.39 1.42
CA PHE A 135 22.53 14.57 0.78
C PHE A 135 22.19 15.70 1.75
N LEU A 136 22.59 16.92 1.36
CA LEU A 136 22.35 18.18 2.04
C LEU A 136 21.36 19.05 1.24
N PRO A 137 20.81 20.16 1.81
CA PRO A 137 19.76 20.95 1.15
C PRO A 137 20.15 21.56 -0.20
N LYS A 138 21.45 21.83 -0.42
CA LYS A 138 21.95 22.47 -1.65
C LYS A 138 22.52 21.49 -2.66
N ASP A 139 22.51 20.22 -2.34
CA ASP A 139 23.06 19.21 -3.23
C ASP A 139 22.13 18.98 -4.41
N ARG A 140 22.68 18.35 -5.44
CA ARG A 140 21.91 17.90 -6.60
C ARG A 140 21.70 16.40 -6.49
N LEU A 141 20.45 15.98 -6.36
CA LEU A 141 20.06 14.57 -6.41
C LEU A 141 19.39 14.30 -7.75
N VAL A 142 20.02 13.52 -8.59
CA VAL A 142 19.44 12.97 -9.83
C VAL A 142 18.97 11.56 -9.54
N MET A 143 17.78 11.24 -9.99
CA MET A 143 17.16 9.93 -9.85
C MET A 143 16.71 9.40 -11.20
N HIS A 144 16.90 8.12 -11.43
CA HIS A 144 16.21 7.41 -12.49
C HIS A 144 15.38 6.24 -11.92
N VAL A 145 14.24 6.00 -12.51
CA VAL A 145 13.37 4.86 -12.22
C VAL A 145 13.14 4.10 -13.52
N GLY A 146 13.62 2.88 -13.57
CA GLY A 146 13.51 1.99 -14.73
C GLY A 146 12.65 0.77 -14.43
N ALA A 147 12.37 -0.01 -15.47
CA ALA A 147 11.59 -1.25 -15.36
C ALA A 147 12.30 -2.34 -14.53
N ARG A 148 13.61 -2.26 -14.41
CA ARG A 148 14.46 -3.29 -13.79
C ARG A 148 15.43 -2.74 -12.74
N ASP A 149 15.48 -1.43 -12.55
CA ASP A 149 16.42 -0.78 -11.65
C ASP A 149 15.94 0.61 -11.21
N VAL A 150 16.57 1.10 -10.15
CA VAL A 150 16.44 2.48 -9.68
C VAL A 150 17.84 3.00 -9.35
N GLY A 151 18.18 4.18 -9.84
CA GLY A 151 19.49 4.79 -9.61
C GLY A 151 19.42 6.15 -8.95
N LEU A 152 20.42 6.41 -8.10
CA LEU A 152 20.68 7.69 -7.46
C LEU A 152 22.07 8.19 -7.86
N TYR A 153 22.16 9.47 -8.21
CA TYR A 153 23.40 10.13 -8.61
C TYR A 153 23.53 11.49 -7.94
N GLY A 154 24.69 11.76 -7.39
CA GLY A 154 25.03 13.03 -6.72
C GLY A 154 26.02 12.84 -5.59
N ASN A 155 26.66 13.88 -5.13
CA ASN A 155 27.64 13.87 -4.04
C ASN A 155 28.76 12.82 -4.20
N GLY A 156 29.19 12.55 -5.45
CA GLY A 156 30.18 11.51 -5.74
C GLY A 156 29.62 10.08 -5.68
N TYR A 157 28.35 9.89 -5.38
CA TYR A 157 27.68 8.59 -5.43
C TYR A 157 27.06 8.35 -6.80
N SER A 158 27.19 7.08 -7.25
CA SER A 158 26.46 6.52 -8.37
C SER A 158 26.03 5.12 -7.94
N VAL A 159 24.77 4.99 -7.55
CA VAL A 159 24.21 3.75 -7.02
C VAL A 159 23.03 3.34 -7.87
N VAL A 160 23.03 2.10 -8.34
CA VAL A 160 21.96 1.51 -9.13
C VAL A 160 21.56 0.17 -8.50
N GLU A 161 20.31 0.05 -8.11
CA GLU A 161 19.74 -1.17 -7.53
C GLU A 161 18.83 -1.88 -8.51
N LYS A 162 18.94 -3.21 -8.52
CA LYS A 162 18.19 -4.06 -9.44
C LYS A 162 16.90 -4.54 -8.82
N LYS A 163 15.95 -4.86 -9.70
CA LYS A 163 14.66 -5.45 -9.33
C LYS A 163 14.82 -6.77 -8.58
N VAL A 164 14.01 -6.94 -7.54
CA VAL A 164 13.97 -8.12 -6.66
C VAL A 164 12.55 -8.72 -6.61
N PRO A 165 12.36 -9.99 -6.19
CA PRO A 165 11.05 -10.58 -5.99
C PRO A 165 10.26 -9.86 -4.87
N LEU A 166 8.97 -9.65 -5.07
CA LEU A 166 8.10 -9.03 -4.07
C LEU A 166 7.57 -10.09 -3.09
N PRO A 167 7.65 -9.86 -1.76
CA PRO A 167 7.15 -10.81 -0.77
C PRO A 167 5.62 -10.96 -0.81
N ASP A 168 5.11 -12.18 -0.66
CA ASP A 168 3.66 -12.48 -0.65
C ASP A 168 2.88 -11.69 0.41
N LYS A 169 3.50 -11.42 1.57
CA LYS A 169 2.90 -10.62 2.63
C LYS A 169 2.62 -9.17 2.17
N TRP A 170 3.50 -8.63 1.33
CA TRP A 170 3.35 -7.28 0.79
C TRP A 170 2.25 -7.23 -0.27
N VAL A 171 2.17 -8.26 -1.11
CA VAL A 171 1.06 -8.38 -2.06
C VAL A 171 -0.28 -8.26 -1.34
N ARG A 172 -0.45 -9.00 -0.24
CA ARG A 172 -1.66 -8.92 0.59
C ARG A 172 -1.86 -7.55 1.23
N GLY A 173 -0.80 -6.90 1.69
CA GLY A 173 -0.86 -5.55 2.23
C GLY A 173 -1.31 -4.54 1.18
N LEU A 174 -0.75 -4.63 -0.03
CA LEU A 174 -1.12 -3.75 -1.15
C LEU A 174 -2.58 -3.89 -1.58
N THR A 175 -3.20 -5.04 -1.36
CA THR A 175 -4.64 -5.25 -1.62
C THR A 175 -5.53 -4.64 -0.54
N THR A 176 -5.04 -4.56 0.70
CA THR A 176 -5.84 -4.18 1.86
C THR A 176 -5.76 -2.68 2.17
N VAL A 177 -4.56 -2.08 2.06
CA VAL A 177 -4.33 -0.67 2.41
C VAL A 177 -5.24 0.30 1.63
N PRO A 178 -5.39 0.20 0.29
CA PRO A 178 -6.23 1.12 -0.46
C PRO A 178 -7.70 1.09 -0.05
N LEU A 179 -8.20 -0.07 0.40
CA LEU A 179 -9.58 -0.22 0.86
C LEU A 179 -9.83 0.55 2.17
N TYR A 180 -8.84 0.57 3.08
CA TYR A 180 -8.93 1.39 4.28
C TYR A 180 -8.75 2.87 3.96
N GLN A 181 -7.79 3.20 3.09
CA GLN A 181 -7.49 4.59 2.73
C GLN A 181 -8.64 5.26 1.98
N SER A 182 -9.31 4.55 1.07
CA SER A 182 -10.43 5.10 0.29
C SER A 182 -11.65 5.51 1.11
N LYS A 183 -11.79 4.95 2.32
CA LYS A 183 -12.86 5.28 3.26
C LYS A 183 -12.36 6.13 4.44
N ALA A 184 -11.07 6.45 4.49
CA ALA A 184 -10.50 7.21 5.58
C ALA A 184 -10.89 8.70 5.47
N VAL A 185 -11.22 9.29 6.61
CA VAL A 185 -11.63 10.70 6.72
C VAL A 185 -10.54 11.46 7.47
N CYS A 186 -10.20 12.67 7.00
CA CYS A 186 -9.29 13.57 7.70
C CYS A 186 -9.96 14.07 8.98
N LEU A 187 -9.38 13.75 10.13
CA LEU A 187 -9.91 14.12 11.44
C LEU A 187 -9.25 15.34 12.04
N CYS A 188 -8.00 15.61 11.71
CA CYS A 188 -7.30 16.83 12.12
C CYS A 188 -6.11 17.15 11.23
N SER A 189 -5.77 18.45 11.22
CA SER A 189 -4.56 19.01 10.66
C SER A 189 -3.79 19.73 11.77
N ILE A 190 -2.48 19.48 11.86
CA ILE A 190 -1.61 19.94 12.93
C ILE A 190 -0.40 20.66 12.30
N GLY A 191 -0.28 21.95 12.54
CA GLY A 191 0.85 22.72 12.04
C GLY A 191 2.16 22.42 12.78
N ARG A 192 3.28 22.82 12.19
CA ARG A 192 4.66 22.48 12.60
C ARG A 192 4.92 22.62 14.10
N ILE A 193 4.51 23.71 14.72
CA ILE A 193 4.83 23.98 16.14
C ILE A 193 4.13 22.98 17.06
N ASP A 194 2.84 22.76 16.84
CA ASP A 194 2.06 21.84 17.65
C ASP A 194 2.38 20.37 17.32
N LEU A 195 2.80 20.09 16.08
CA LEU A 195 3.34 18.79 15.68
C LEU A 195 4.59 18.41 16.50
N LEU A 196 5.58 19.30 16.58
CA LEU A 196 6.80 19.05 17.35
C LEU A 196 6.51 18.85 18.83
N ARG A 197 5.59 19.65 19.41
CA ARG A 197 5.17 19.53 20.80
C ARG A 197 4.43 18.22 21.06
N LEU A 198 3.52 17.85 20.16
CA LEU A 198 2.76 16.61 20.25
C LEU A 198 3.69 15.40 20.29
N PHE A 199 4.62 15.29 19.34
CA PHE A 199 5.54 14.15 19.28
C PHE A 199 6.58 14.16 20.41
N HIS A 200 6.94 15.33 20.94
CA HIS A 200 7.78 15.40 22.13
C HIS A 200 7.11 14.78 23.38
N SER A 201 5.79 14.78 23.43
CA SER A 201 5.01 14.13 24.50
C SER A 201 4.80 12.63 24.29
N LEU A 202 5.22 12.07 23.13
CA LEU A 202 5.04 10.66 22.84
C LEU A 202 5.92 9.80 23.76
N PRO A 203 5.35 8.80 24.48
CA PRO A 203 6.11 7.97 25.41
C PRO A 203 7.22 7.21 24.70
N ARG A 204 8.43 7.28 25.24
CA ARG A 204 9.59 6.50 24.81
C ARG A 204 9.66 5.22 25.63
N GLY A 205 9.68 4.08 24.97
CA GLY A 205 9.83 2.78 25.62
C GLY A 205 8.80 1.73 25.19
N ARG A 206 8.85 0.57 25.82
CA ARG A 206 7.91 -0.54 25.56
C ARG A 206 6.65 -0.38 26.41
N SER A 207 5.83 0.62 26.10
CA SER A 207 4.50 0.70 26.70
C SER A 207 3.51 -0.15 25.89
N ASN A 208 2.81 -1.05 26.58
CA ASN A 208 1.69 -1.82 26.02
C ASN A 208 0.36 -1.04 26.19
N THR A 209 0.41 0.20 26.68
CA THR A 209 -0.76 1.02 26.87
C THR A 209 -1.24 1.55 25.53
N ASP A 210 -2.51 1.36 25.24
CA ASP A 210 -3.15 2.01 24.10
C ASP A 210 -3.06 3.52 24.25
N LEU A 211 -2.78 4.20 23.16
CA LEU A 211 -2.69 5.64 23.10
C LEU A 211 -3.71 6.17 22.11
N PHE A 212 -4.31 7.29 22.50
CA PHE A 212 -5.32 7.98 21.72
C PHE A 212 -4.86 9.41 21.46
N LEU A 213 -5.06 9.89 20.24
CA LEU A 213 -4.92 11.30 19.91
C LEU A 213 -6.24 12.01 20.20
N VAL A 214 -6.21 12.97 21.10
CA VAL A 214 -7.35 13.83 21.48
C VAL A 214 -7.19 15.16 20.77
N THR A 215 -8.15 15.51 19.91
CA THR A 215 -8.15 16.73 19.08
C THR A 215 -9.10 17.81 19.61
N ASN A 216 -10.06 17.43 20.46
CA ASN A 216 -11.10 18.34 21.01
C ASN A 216 -10.59 19.23 22.17
N SER A 217 -9.29 19.26 22.43
CA SER A 217 -8.65 20.18 23.36
C SER A 217 -8.08 21.38 22.60
N PRO A 218 -7.72 22.50 23.27
CA PRO A 218 -7.11 23.67 22.61
C PRO A 218 -5.87 23.33 21.79
N ARG A 219 -5.22 22.20 22.08
CA ARG A 219 -4.09 21.63 21.33
C ARG A 219 -4.22 20.12 21.32
N PRO A 220 -3.80 19.46 20.22
CA PRO A 220 -3.79 18.01 20.14
C PRO A 220 -2.82 17.43 21.19
N VAL A 221 -3.25 16.37 21.87
CA VAL A 221 -2.46 15.68 22.91
C VAL A 221 -2.63 14.17 22.80
N PHE A 222 -1.59 13.43 23.19
CA PHE A 222 -1.72 11.98 23.38
C PHE A 222 -2.24 11.69 24.79
N SER A 223 -3.19 10.75 24.88
CA SER A 223 -3.84 10.32 26.14
C SER A 223 -3.88 8.80 26.21
N PRO A 224 -3.61 8.19 27.38
CA PRO A 224 -3.85 6.77 27.58
C PRO A 224 -5.35 6.43 27.80
N VAL A 225 -6.19 7.46 27.95
CA VAL A 225 -7.63 7.31 28.20
C VAL A 225 -8.37 7.60 26.91
N GLU A 226 -9.21 6.67 26.50
CA GLU A 226 -10.14 6.85 25.39
C GLU A 226 -11.20 7.89 25.76
N ARG A 227 -11.43 8.84 24.86
CA ARG A 227 -12.47 9.89 25.00
C ARG A 227 -13.31 9.90 23.71
N ALA A 228 -14.51 10.43 23.81
CA ALA A 228 -15.37 10.61 22.65
C ALA A 228 -14.65 11.43 21.55
N GLY A 229 -14.57 10.90 20.35
CA GLY A 229 -13.87 11.51 19.21
C GLY A 229 -12.33 11.37 19.23
N ALA A 230 -11.75 10.63 20.18
CA ALA A 230 -10.33 10.36 20.19
C ALA A 230 -9.96 9.29 19.14
N ILE A 231 -8.77 9.46 18.55
CA ILE A 231 -8.26 8.60 17.48
C ILE A 231 -7.30 7.58 18.09
N SER A 232 -7.58 6.29 17.94
CA SER A 232 -6.66 5.23 18.38
C SER A 232 -5.35 5.29 17.58
N VAL A 233 -4.23 5.33 18.29
CA VAL A 233 -2.88 5.37 17.67
C VAL A 233 -2.40 3.97 17.29
N GLY A 234 -2.96 2.93 17.90
CA GLY A 234 -2.57 1.54 17.64
C GLY A 234 -1.13 1.19 18.06
N GLY A 235 -0.56 1.93 19.02
CA GLY A 235 0.78 1.70 19.56
C GLY A 235 1.79 2.82 19.25
N ALA A 236 2.19 3.56 20.30
CA ALA A 236 3.07 4.74 20.23
C ALA A 236 4.41 4.46 19.53
N ARG A 237 4.99 3.27 19.74
CA ARG A 237 6.29 2.89 19.15
C ARG A 237 6.34 3.01 17.63
N ARG A 238 5.21 2.80 16.96
CA ARG A 238 5.14 2.89 15.49
C ARG A 238 5.22 4.32 14.99
N LEU A 239 4.72 5.29 15.77
CA LEU A 239 4.82 6.71 15.45
C LEU A 239 6.24 7.26 15.54
N HIS A 240 7.11 6.67 16.36
CA HIS A 240 8.53 7.05 16.42
C HIS A 240 9.29 6.84 15.10
N LEU A 241 8.71 6.10 14.14
CA LEU A 241 9.24 6.03 12.77
C LEU A 241 9.21 7.39 12.05
N LEU A 242 8.41 8.35 12.54
CA LEU A 242 8.33 9.70 12.00
C LEU A 242 9.33 10.66 12.63
N ASP A 243 9.98 10.32 13.76
CA ASP A 243 10.81 11.25 14.55
C ASP A 243 11.88 11.97 13.72
N SER A 244 12.54 11.24 12.82
CA SER A 244 13.59 11.81 11.96
C SER A 244 13.06 12.81 10.91
N LEU A 245 11.77 12.81 10.63
CA LEU A 245 11.13 13.64 9.64
C LEU A 245 10.51 14.92 10.22
N LEU A 246 10.15 14.90 11.50
CA LEU A 246 9.46 15.99 12.19
C LEU A 246 10.15 17.36 12.07
N PRO A 247 11.50 17.47 12.16
CA PRO A 247 12.18 18.76 12.02
C PRO A 247 11.97 19.43 10.66
N HIS A 248 11.65 18.65 9.64
CA HIS A 248 11.48 19.10 8.26
C HIS A 248 10.01 19.28 7.85
N ALA A 249 9.08 18.72 8.63
CA ALA A 249 7.66 18.75 8.32
C ALA A 249 7.04 20.13 8.59
N GLU A 250 6.09 20.52 7.75
CA GLU A 250 5.32 21.76 7.89
C GLU A 250 3.95 21.50 8.50
N GLU A 251 3.35 20.36 8.16
CA GLU A 251 2.00 19.98 8.57
C GLU A 251 1.93 18.45 8.74
N LEU A 252 1.08 18.01 9.67
CA LEU A 252 0.63 16.64 9.80
C LEU A 252 -0.88 16.61 9.62
N ARG A 253 -1.38 15.75 8.74
CA ARG A 253 -2.80 15.38 8.70
C ARG A 253 -2.99 13.95 9.20
N VAL A 254 -4.01 13.75 10.01
CA VAL A 254 -4.36 12.44 10.54
C VAL A 254 -5.70 12.03 9.99
N PHE A 255 -5.71 10.88 9.32
CA PHE A 255 -6.91 10.27 8.77
C PHE A 255 -7.23 8.99 9.54
N SER A 256 -8.50 8.68 9.67
CA SER A 256 -8.96 7.43 10.27
C SER A 256 -10.04 6.79 9.44
N HIS A 257 -9.98 5.48 9.30
CA HIS A 257 -11.09 4.70 8.78
C HIS A 257 -12.26 4.75 9.78
N PRO A 258 -13.53 4.88 9.33
CA PRO A 258 -14.69 4.98 10.23
C PRO A 258 -14.80 3.86 11.28
N SER A 259 -14.35 2.65 10.95
CA SER A 259 -14.31 1.53 11.91
C SER A 259 -13.18 1.62 12.94
N GLY A 260 -12.28 2.61 12.86
CA GLY A 260 -11.10 2.72 13.73
C GLY A 260 -10.02 1.65 13.50
N GLN A 261 -10.17 0.79 12.47
CA GLN A 261 -9.22 -0.31 12.22
C GLN A 261 -7.90 0.13 11.60
N ALA A 262 -7.85 1.31 11.02
CA ALA A 262 -6.64 1.88 10.43
C ALA A 262 -6.61 3.39 10.59
N THR A 263 -5.41 3.93 10.80
CA THR A 263 -5.13 5.38 10.81
C THR A 263 -4.00 5.69 9.83
N VAL A 264 -4.01 6.88 9.26
CA VAL A 264 -2.94 7.37 8.39
C VAL A 264 -2.42 8.69 8.94
N TRP A 265 -1.11 8.76 9.12
CA TRP A 265 -0.35 9.91 9.60
C TRP A 265 0.46 10.45 8.43
N GLN A 266 0.00 11.56 7.83
CA GLN A 266 0.60 12.10 6.61
C GLN A 266 1.31 13.41 6.91
N LEU A 267 2.64 13.40 6.74
CA LEU A 267 3.50 14.58 6.86
C LEU A 267 3.66 15.28 5.50
N TYR A 268 3.55 16.60 5.52
CA TYR A 268 3.75 17.46 4.37
C TYR A 268 5.03 18.24 4.53
N PHE A 269 5.78 18.33 3.45
CA PHE A 269 7.05 19.04 3.38
C PHE A 269 7.02 20.06 2.25
N LYS A 270 7.97 20.99 2.26
CA LYS A 270 8.20 21.88 1.12
C LYS A 270 8.52 21.12 -0.15
N ASP A 271 8.34 21.79 -1.27
CA ASP A 271 8.75 21.32 -2.58
C ASP A 271 8.08 19.96 -2.94
N GLY A 272 6.80 19.82 -2.64
CA GLY A 272 5.98 18.72 -3.13
C GLY A 272 6.37 17.32 -2.62
N VAL A 273 6.97 17.20 -1.44
CA VAL A 273 7.25 15.89 -0.83
C VAL A 273 6.22 15.59 0.24
N ARG A 274 5.72 14.36 0.30
CA ARG A 274 4.82 13.84 1.34
C ARG A 274 5.33 12.50 1.87
N PHE A 275 5.10 12.25 3.16
CA PHE A 275 5.34 10.96 3.78
C PHE A 275 4.09 10.48 4.50
N SER A 276 3.55 9.35 4.13
CA SER A 276 2.37 8.76 4.74
C SER A 276 2.74 7.51 5.52
N LEU A 277 2.30 7.42 6.77
CA LEU A 277 2.44 6.26 7.63
C LEU A 277 1.05 5.73 7.98
N SER A 278 0.67 4.59 7.43
CA SER A 278 -0.58 3.91 7.76
C SER A 278 -0.35 2.86 8.84
N LEU A 279 -1.14 2.90 9.88
CA LEU A 279 -1.06 2.01 11.02
C LEU A 279 -2.35 1.19 11.12
N SER A 280 -2.21 -0.13 11.20
CA SER A 280 -3.33 -1.00 11.59
C SER A 280 -3.59 -0.85 13.10
N LYS A 281 -4.83 -0.99 13.55
CA LYS A 281 -5.20 -0.93 14.98
C LYS A 281 -4.37 -1.92 15.80
N GLU A 282 -4.18 -3.15 15.31
CA GLU A 282 -3.38 -4.16 15.99
C GLU A 282 -1.99 -4.30 15.40
N CYS A 283 -0.98 -4.24 16.26
CA CYS A 283 0.43 -4.44 15.85
C CYS A 283 0.71 -5.85 15.34
N SER A 284 0.00 -6.86 15.87
CA SER A 284 0.29 -8.28 15.64
C SER A 284 -0.24 -8.84 14.32
N ARG A 285 -1.20 -8.17 13.70
CA ARG A 285 -1.92 -8.71 12.54
C ARG A 285 -2.06 -7.76 11.36
N GLY A 286 -1.35 -6.71 11.30
CA GLY A 286 -1.17 -5.77 10.20
C GLY A 286 -2.17 -5.81 9.03
N PHE A 287 -1.78 -5.19 7.95
CA PHE A 287 -2.54 -5.16 6.69
C PHE A 287 -2.44 -6.49 5.89
N SER A 288 -1.96 -7.58 6.46
CA SER A 288 -1.64 -8.83 5.76
C SER A 288 -2.86 -9.69 5.36
N GLY A 289 -4.01 -9.08 5.07
CA GLY A 289 -5.09 -9.75 4.35
C GLY A 289 -6.20 -10.29 5.25
N GLU A 290 -6.65 -9.53 6.22
CA GLU A 290 -7.82 -9.88 7.01
C GLU A 290 -9.08 -9.21 6.48
N GLY A 291 -9.87 -9.99 5.80
CA GLY A 291 -11.32 -9.96 5.79
C GLY A 291 -12.05 -8.87 5.02
N ALA A 292 -11.71 -7.59 5.10
CA ALA A 292 -12.50 -6.55 4.43
C ALA A 292 -12.50 -6.66 2.89
N ALA A 293 -11.37 -7.08 2.31
CA ALA A 293 -11.22 -7.28 0.87
C ALA A 293 -11.85 -8.60 0.37
N LEU A 294 -12.14 -9.54 1.27
CA LEU A 294 -12.59 -10.88 0.86
C LEU A 294 -14.06 -10.91 0.47
N ALA A 295 -14.89 -10.11 1.10
CA ALA A 295 -16.30 -10.01 0.74
C ALA A 295 -16.48 -9.50 -0.69
N ASP A 296 -15.67 -8.51 -1.08
CA ASP A 296 -15.73 -7.89 -2.41
C ASP A 296 -15.13 -8.79 -3.52
N LEU A 297 -14.33 -9.82 -3.15
CA LEU A 297 -13.76 -10.79 -4.09
C LEU A 297 -14.71 -11.97 -4.44
N VAL A 298 -15.77 -12.13 -3.67
CA VAL A 298 -16.74 -13.23 -3.83
C VAL A 298 -17.78 -12.89 -4.89
N ASP A 299 -17.99 -11.61 -5.20
CA ASP A 299 -18.99 -11.19 -6.18
C ASP A 299 -18.58 -11.52 -7.62
N ASP A 300 -19.53 -12.08 -8.35
CA ASP A 300 -19.39 -12.46 -9.77
C ASP A 300 -19.48 -11.20 -10.64
N ILE A 301 -18.34 -10.52 -10.79
CA ILE A 301 -18.21 -9.35 -11.66
C ILE A 301 -17.77 -9.85 -13.04
N PRO A 302 -18.46 -9.46 -14.13
CA PRO A 302 -18.03 -9.81 -15.47
C PRO A 302 -16.56 -9.44 -15.72
N GLU A 303 -15.81 -10.37 -16.27
CA GLU A 303 -14.36 -10.19 -16.51
C GLU A 303 -14.10 -9.00 -17.45
N GLU A 304 -14.99 -8.77 -18.42
CA GLU A 304 -14.96 -7.63 -19.35
C GLU A 304 -14.90 -6.28 -18.63
N TRP A 305 -15.60 -6.11 -17.51
CA TRP A 305 -15.60 -4.86 -16.75
C TRP A 305 -14.30 -4.68 -15.96
N THR A 306 -13.76 -5.77 -15.45
CA THR A 306 -12.46 -5.76 -14.76
C THR A 306 -11.34 -5.43 -15.76
N GLU A 307 -11.38 -6.02 -16.94
CA GLU A 307 -10.43 -5.71 -18.03
C GLU A 307 -10.60 -4.27 -18.55
N GLY A 308 -11.83 -3.82 -18.75
CA GLY A 308 -12.12 -2.45 -19.17
C GLY A 308 -11.58 -1.43 -18.18
N LEU A 309 -11.79 -1.65 -16.88
CA LEU A 309 -11.26 -0.80 -15.82
C LEU A 309 -9.73 -0.86 -15.75
N ASN A 310 -9.15 -2.05 -15.87
CA ASN A 310 -7.69 -2.21 -15.93
C ASN A 310 -7.07 -1.45 -17.11
N ASN A 311 -7.68 -1.54 -18.29
CA ASN A 311 -7.24 -0.82 -19.48
C ASN A 311 -7.37 0.69 -19.30
N TYR A 312 -8.45 1.16 -18.71
CA TYR A 312 -8.66 2.58 -18.41
C TYR A 312 -7.58 3.11 -17.44
N CYS A 313 -7.36 2.43 -16.32
CA CYS A 313 -6.35 2.82 -15.33
C CYS A 313 -4.93 2.79 -15.92
N SER A 314 -4.62 1.77 -16.73
CA SER A 314 -3.31 1.65 -17.36
C SER A 314 -3.02 2.74 -18.38
N SER A 315 -4.05 3.32 -18.99
CA SER A 315 -3.94 4.40 -19.97
C SER A 315 -3.89 5.78 -19.34
N ASN A 316 -4.56 5.98 -18.19
CA ASN A 316 -4.71 7.29 -17.56
C ASN A 316 -3.84 7.49 -16.30
N GLY A 317 -3.24 6.44 -15.75
CA GLY A 317 -2.37 6.50 -14.56
C GLY A 317 -3.08 6.84 -13.25
N TRP A 318 -4.24 7.46 -13.30
CA TRP A 318 -5.12 7.79 -12.17
C TRP A 318 -6.55 7.36 -12.48
N PHE A 319 -7.37 7.22 -11.44
CA PHE A 319 -8.72 6.70 -11.58
C PHE A 319 -9.66 7.36 -10.58
N ASN A 320 -10.70 7.96 -11.10
CA ASN A 320 -11.86 8.41 -10.33
C ASN A 320 -13.04 7.48 -10.63
N ALA A 321 -13.56 6.81 -9.61
CA ALA A 321 -14.59 5.80 -9.74
C ALA A 321 -15.90 6.36 -10.31
N GLU A 322 -16.28 7.56 -9.88
CA GLU A 322 -17.53 8.21 -10.30
C GLU A 322 -17.46 8.63 -11.78
N LEU A 323 -16.35 9.24 -12.19
CA LEU A 323 -16.16 9.64 -13.59
C LEU A 323 -16.10 8.43 -14.52
N PHE A 324 -15.48 7.34 -14.09
CA PHE A 324 -15.45 6.10 -14.87
C PHE A 324 -16.85 5.49 -15.02
N ALA A 325 -17.63 5.45 -13.94
CA ALA A 325 -19.01 4.95 -13.99
C ALA A 325 -19.87 5.76 -14.95
N LEU A 326 -19.81 7.09 -14.88
CA LEU A 326 -20.54 7.99 -15.77
C LEU A 326 -20.14 7.81 -17.24
N SER A 327 -18.83 7.71 -17.52
CA SER A 327 -18.32 7.59 -18.90
C SER A 327 -18.66 6.25 -19.56
N ASN A 328 -18.91 5.21 -18.76
CA ASN A 328 -19.20 3.87 -19.26
C ASN A 328 -20.65 3.43 -19.01
N ASN A 329 -21.54 4.33 -18.59
CA ASN A 329 -22.95 4.04 -18.24
C ASN A 329 -23.08 2.88 -17.24
N LEU A 330 -22.13 2.76 -16.29
CA LEU A 330 -22.16 1.74 -15.25
C LEU A 330 -22.91 2.29 -14.02
N PRO A 331 -23.67 1.45 -13.32
CA PRO A 331 -24.24 1.84 -12.03
C PRO A 331 -23.14 2.23 -11.03
N ALA A 332 -23.28 3.39 -10.38
CA ALA A 332 -22.31 3.84 -9.38
C ALA A 332 -22.14 2.82 -8.22
N SER A 333 -23.18 2.02 -7.96
CA SER A 333 -23.15 0.93 -6.97
C SER A 333 -22.17 -0.20 -7.30
N LEU A 334 -21.73 -0.35 -8.54
CA LEU A 334 -20.74 -1.35 -8.95
C LEU A 334 -19.29 -0.89 -8.73
N MET A 335 -19.05 0.41 -8.64
CA MET A 335 -17.69 0.96 -8.55
C MET A 335 -16.92 0.48 -7.31
N PRO A 336 -17.52 0.41 -6.11
CA PRO A 336 -16.81 -0.14 -4.95
C PRO A 336 -16.32 -1.57 -5.16
N GLN A 337 -17.11 -2.43 -5.80
CA GLN A 337 -16.76 -3.82 -6.08
C GLN A 337 -15.67 -3.93 -7.15
N LEU A 338 -15.77 -3.18 -8.26
CA LEU A 338 -14.75 -3.14 -9.31
C LEU A 338 -13.40 -2.60 -8.79
N THR A 339 -13.43 -1.51 -8.04
CA THR A 339 -12.21 -0.93 -7.45
C THR A 339 -11.60 -1.84 -6.39
N ALA A 340 -12.43 -2.47 -5.55
CA ALA A 340 -11.97 -3.46 -4.58
C ALA A 340 -11.32 -4.66 -5.28
N ARG A 341 -11.86 -5.11 -6.41
CA ARG A 341 -11.26 -6.20 -7.19
C ARG A 341 -9.90 -5.80 -7.76
N LEU A 342 -9.76 -4.63 -8.41
CA LEU A 342 -8.44 -4.15 -8.87
C LEU A 342 -7.48 -3.88 -7.72
N ALA A 343 -7.96 -3.31 -6.62
CA ALA A 343 -7.16 -3.13 -5.41
C ALA A 343 -6.71 -4.48 -4.84
N SER A 344 -7.61 -5.47 -4.81
CA SER A 344 -7.30 -6.84 -4.36
C SER A 344 -6.25 -7.55 -5.23
N MET A 345 -6.09 -7.10 -6.46
CA MET A 345 -5.04 -7.54 -7.37
C MET A 345 -3.72 -6.76 -7.16
N GLY A 346 -3.67 -5.83 -6.20
CA GLY A 346 -2.52 -4.98 -5.92
C GLY A 346 -2.31 -3.86 -6.94
N LEU A 347 -3.20 -3.74 -7.94
CA LEU A 347 -3.06 -2.79 -9.05
C LEU A 347 -3.40 -1.36 -8.67
N LEU A 348 -4.21 -1.14 -7.64
CA LEU A 348 -4.59 0.22 -7.19
C LEU A 348 -3.94 0.58 -5.86
N GLY A 349 -3.43 1.80 -5.77
CA GLY A 349 -3.16 2.52 -4.53
C GLY A 349 -4.14 3.67 -4.39
N PHE A 350 -4.22 4.30 -3.22
CA PHE A 350 -5.12 5.42 -2.98
C PHE A 350 -4.36 6.67 -2.53
N ASP A 351 -4.65 7.79 -3.15
CA ASP A 351 -4.15 9.10 -2.76
C ASP A 351 -5.20 9.83 -1.92
N LEU A 352 -4.89 10.08 -0.65
CA LEU A 352 -5.82 10.68 0.31
C LEU A 352 -6.14 12.16 0.01
N ASP A 353 -5.20 12.89 -0.55
CA ASP A 353 -5.42 14.31 -0.88
C ASP A 353 -6.24 14.47 -2.15
N GLU A 354 -5.95 13.64 -3.14
CA GLU A 354 -6.68 13.64 -4.42
C GLU A 354 -8.04 12.92 -4.31
N GLY A 355 -8.26 12.14 -3.23
CA GLY A 355 -9.46 11.32 -3.09
C GLY A 355 -9.63 10.30 -4.22
N SER A 356 -8.54 9.87 -4.84
CA SER A 356 -8.55 9.06 -6.05
C SER A 356 -7.56 7.90 -5.99
N TYR A 357 -7.83 6.87 -6.80
CA TYR A 357 -6.91 5.75 -6.93
C TYR A 357 -5.82 6.08 -7.95
N PHE A 358 -4.59 5.60 -7.69
CA PHE A 358 -3.52 5.57 -8.66
C PHE A 358 -3.22 4.13 -9.08
N TYR A 359 -2.77 3.96 -10.32
CA TYR A 359 -2.50 2.65 -10.88
C TYR A 359 -1.05 2.22 -10.67
N ARG A 360 -0.85 0.96 -10.26
CA ARG A 360 0.45 0.29 -10.17
C ARG A 360 0.53 -0.77 -11.26
N ARG A 361 1.54 -0.72 -12.09
CA ARG A 361 1.83 -1.79 -13.08
C ARG A 361 2.66 -2.90 -12.44
N LEU A 362 2.11 -3.58 -11.44
CA LEU A 362 2.79 -4.71 -10.82
C LEU A 362 2.72 -5.94 -11.73
N PRO A 363 3.82 -6.69 -11.89
CA PRO A 363 3.87 -7.88 -12.73
C PRO A 363 3.24 -9.11 -12.04
N PHE A 364 2.02 -8.96 -11.50
CA PHE A 364 1.31 -10.07 -10.88
C PHE A 364 0.50 -10.84 -11.91
N ASN A 365 0.59 -12.17 -11.84
CA ASN A 365 -0.37 -13.01 -12.51
C ASN A 365 -1.64 -13.08 -11.64
N ILE A 366 -2.76 -12.56 -12.16
CA ILE A 366 -4.07 -12.44 -11.49
C ILE A 366 -4.50 -13.78 -10.85
N GLN A 367 -4.16 -14.89 -11.49
CA GLN A 367 -4.48 -16.24 -10.99
C GLN A 367 -3.75 -16.61 -9.68
N HIS A 368 -2.66 -15.92 -9.32
CA HIS A 368 -1.95 -16.18 -8.07
C HIS A 368 -2.57 -15.47 -6.85
N ILE A 369 -3.31 -14.39 -7.03
CA ILE A 369 -3.82 -13.59 -5.91
C ILE A 369 -4.99 -14.28 -5.21
N GLY A 370 -5.92 -14.89 -5.95
CA GLY A 370 -6.98 -15.72 -5.37
C GLY A 370 -6.42 -16.90 -4.57
N LYS A 371 -5.30 -17.49 -5.05
CA LYS A 371 -4.58 -18.57 -4.36
C LYS A 371 -3.74 -18.11 -3.17
N SER A 372 -3.44 -16.83 -3.05
CA SER A 372 -2.61 -16.30 -1.96
C SER A 372 -3.40 -15.92 -0.70
N ASN A 373 -4.74 -15.86 -0.77
CA ASN A 373 -5.55 -15.62 0.43
C ASN A 373 -5.94 -16.95 1.11
N PRO A 374 -5.39 -17.27 2.30
CA PRO A 374 -5.61 -18.55 2.94
C PRO A 374 -7.08 -18.87 3.27
N ARG A 375 -7.92 -17.81 3.50
CA ARG A 375 -9.34 -18.02 3.79
C ARG A 375 -10.15 -18.34 2.56
N LEU A 376 -9.88 -17.66 1.43
CA LEU A 376 -10.52 -17.99 0.15
C LEU A 376 -10.14 -19.38 -0.32
N VAL A 377 -8.84 -19.72 -0.25
CA VAL A 377 -8.37 -21.08 -0.57
C VAL A 377 -9.05 -22.12 0.31
N THR A 378 -9.14 -21.86 1.62
CA THR A 378 -9.82 -22.81 2.51
C THR A 378 -11.33 -22.86 2.26
N ALA A 379 -11.96 -21.71 1.94
CA ALA A 379 -13.38 -21.68 1.58
C ALA A 379 -13.68 -22.47 0.31
N GLN A 380 -12.86 -22.32 -0.74
CA GLN A 380 -12.95 -23.11 -1.98
C GLN A 380 -12.77 -24.62 -1.71
N LYS A 381 -11.76 -24.95 -0.89
CA LYS A 381 -11.53 -26.34 -0.48
C LYS A 381 -12.74 -26.95 0.24
N LEU A 382 -13.40 -26.20 1.13
CA LEU A 382 -14.63 -26.67 1.80
C LEU A 382 -15.76 -26.96 0.80
N ILE A 383 -15.84 -26.18 -0.28
CA ILE A 383 -16.82 -26.41 -1.35
C ILE A 383 -16.44 -27.64 -2.17
N GLU A 384 -15.19 -27.76 -2.62
CA GLU A 384 -14.69 -28.89 -3.40
C GLU A 384 -14.81 -30.23 -2.65
N GLU A 385 -14.61 -30.21 -1.33
CA GLU A 385 -14.77 -31.37 -0.46
C GLU A 385 -16.25 -31.69 -0.08
N GLY A 386 -17.22 -30.90 -0.61
CA GLY A 386 -18.64 -31.11 -0.33
C GLY A 386 -19.04 -30.84 1.14
N ARG A 387 -18.29 -30.03 1.86
CA ARG A 387 -18.48 -29.73 3.30
C ARG A 387 -19.48 -28.59 3.57
N VAL A 388 -20.10 -28.04 2.53
CA VAL A 388 -21.08 -26.97 2.64
C VAL A 388 -22.44 -27.50 2.23
N GLU A 389 -23.35 -27.62 3.18
CA GLU A 389 -24.74 -28.07 2.97
C GLU A 389 -25.67 -26.84 3.09
N VAL A 390 -26.37 -26.51 2.00
CA VAL A 390 -27.36 -25.43 2.00
C VAL A 390 -28.68 -26.00 2.51
N LEU A 391 -29.14 -25.53 3.65
CA LEU A 391 -30.37 -25.99 4.29
C LEU A 391 -31.61 -25.27 3.75
N SER A 392 -31.49 -23.97 3.53
CA SER A 392 -32.53 -23.14 2.92
C SER A 392 -31.90 -21.95 2.17
N GLN A 393 -32.52 -21.57 1.08
CA GLN A 393 -32.11 -20.38 0.32
C GLN A 393 -33.35 -19.65 -0.19
N THR A 394 -33.48 -18.40 0.22
CA THR A 394 -34.46 -17.43 -0.26
C THR A 394 -33.74 -16.22 -0.83
N LYS A 395 -34.48 -15.25 -1.40
CA LYS A 395 -33.89 -14.02 -1.92
C LYS A 395 -33.17 -13.20 -0.85
N ASP A 396 -33.65 -13.24 0.42
CA ASP A 396 -33.20 -12.38 1.49
C ASP A 396 -32.47 -13.14 2.62
N ARG A 397 -32.36 -14.47 2.52
CA ARG A 397 -31.76 -15.30 3.55
C ARG A 397 -31.24 -16.61 2.99
N VAL A 398 -30.01 -16.98 3.41
CA VAL A 398 -29.44 -18.31 3.20
C VAL A 398 -29.08 -18.91 4.55
N GLU A 399 -29.44 -20.16 4.76
CA GLU A 399 -29.00 -20.96 5.91
C GLU A 399 -28.21 -22.16 5.39
N ALA A 400 -27.03 -22.35 5.95
CA ALA A 400 -26.16 -23.45 5.61
C ALA A 400 -25.49 -24.06 6.84
N ARG A 401 -25.13 -25.33 6.69
CA ARG A 401 -24.29 -26.08 7.61
C ARG A 401 -22.94 -26.32 6.97
N VAL A 402 -21.87 -25.91 7.65
CA VAL A 402 -20.51 -26.07 7.11
C VAL A 402 -19.66 -26.90 8.08
N ILE A 403 -19.04 -27.96 7.57
CA ILE A 403 -18.16 -28.84 8.35
C ILE A 403 -16.74 -28.28 8.26
N GLY A 404 -16.18 -27.81 9.40
CA GLY A 404 -14.83 -27.29 9.48
C GLY A 404 -13.75 -28.37 9.48
N ASP A 405 -12.48 -27.93 9.56
CA ASP A 405 -11.30 -28.84 9.47
C ASP A 405 -11.25 -29.89 10.60
N THR A 406 -11.84 -29.58 11.76
CA THR A 406 -11.94 -30.49 12.92
C THR A 406 -13.19 -31.33 12.92
N ASN A 407 -13.88 -31.49 11.78
CA ASN A 407 -15.19 -32.15 11.64
C ASN A 407 -16.30 -31.53 12.52
N THR A 408 -16.10 -30.32 13.03
CA THR A 408 -17.13 -29.58 13.76
C THR A 408 -18.07 -28.93 12.77
N ALA A 409 -19.37 -29.11 12.96
CA ALA A 409 -20.39 -28.47 12.15
C ALA A 409 -20.69 -27.05 12.66
N TYR A 410 -20.66 -26.09 11.77
CA TYR A 410 -20.98 -24.68 12.05
C TYR A 410 -22.24 -24.29 11.30
N SER A 411 -23.12 -23.53 11.98
CA SER A 411 -24.28 -22.91 11.34
C SER A 411 -23.89 -21.57 10.76
N VAL A 412 -24.26 -21.36 9.49
CA VAL A 412 -24.07 -20.10 8.76
C VAL A 412 -25.41 -19.53 8.36
N VAL A 413 -25.64 -18.26 8.63
CA VAL A 413 -26.81 -17.51 8.20
C VAL A 413 -26.36 -16.26 7.48
N LEU A 414 -26.75 -16.11 6.22
CA LEU A 414 -26.53 -14.92 5.41
C LEU A 414 -27.82 -14.12 5.37
N LYS A 415 -27.73 -12.82 5.62
CA LYS A 415 -28.79 -11.81 5.48
C LYS A 415 -28.18 -10.56 4.87
N ALA A 416 -29.00 -9.71 4.24
CA ALA A 416 -28.53 -8.49 3.58
C ALA A 416 -27.74 -7.55 4.53
N GLU A 417 -28.21 -7.42 5.77
CA GLU A 417 -27.59 -6.50 6.74
C GLU A 417 -26.47 -7.14 7.58
N GLN A 418 -26.50 -8.46 7.79
CA GLN A 418 -25.54 -9.12 8.67
C GLN A 418 -25.41 -10.61 8.37
N CYS A 419 -24.18 -11.07 8.16
CA CYS A 419 -23.84 -12.49 8.06
C CYS A 419 -23.37 -13.03 9.41
N HIS A 420 -23.84 -14.23 9.78
CA HIS A 420 -23.49 -14.85 11.05
C HIS A 420 -22.94 -16.28 10.85
N CYS A 421 -21.97 -16.65 11.70
CA CYS A 421 -21.46 -18.02 11.78
C CYS A 421 -21.13 -18.35 13.24
N THR A 422 -21.44 -19.58 13.65
CA THR A 422 -21.19 -20.07 15.03
C THR A 422 -19.71 -20.43 15.29
N CYS A 423 -18.81 -20.21 14.35
CA CYS A 423 -17.38 -20.53 14.53
C CYS A 423 -16.66 -19.57 15.48
N GLN A 424 -15.56 -20.04 16.05
CA GLN A 424 -14.74 -19.23 16.99
C GLN A 424 -14.21 -17.93 16.38
N TRP A 425 -13.99 -17.88 15.06
CA TRP A 425 -13.56 -16.67 14.38
C TRP A 425 -14.61 -15.56 14.50
N MET A 426 -15.86 -15.86 14.21
CA MET A 426 -16.96 -14.89 14.32
C MET A 426 -17.24 -14.55 15.79
N GLY A 427 -17.18 -15.52 16.69
CA GLY A 427 -17.37 -15.27 18.12
C GLY A 427 -16.31 -14.34 18.72
N ARG A 428 -15.06 -14.41 18.23
CA ARG A 428 -13.97 -13.56 18.73
C ARG A 428 -13.88 -12.18 18.08
N ASN A 429 -14.35 -12.05 16.84
CA ASN A 429 -14.12 -10.85 16.02
C ASN A 429 -15.41 -10.10 15.69
N ALA A 430 -16.59 -10.63 16.02
CA ALA A 430 -17.93 -10.02 15.82
C ALA A 430 -18.14 -9.39 14.42
N GLY A 431 -17.44 -9.90 13.38
CA GLY A 431 -17.47 -9.35 12.02
C GLY A 431 -16.52 -8.18 11.76
N GLU A 432 -15.91 -7.58 12.79
CA GLU A 432 -14.99 -6.44 12.63
C GLU A 432 -13.77 -6.73 11.75
N ARG A 433 -13.41 -8.01 11.64
CA ARG A 433 -12.24 -8.49 10.85
C ARG A 433 -12.63 -9.19 9.55
N GLY A 434 -13.84 -8.94 9.10
CA GLY A 434 -14.41 -9.58 7.91
C GLY A 434 -14.85 -11.02 8.15
N GLU A 435 -15.38 -11.60 7.11
CA GLU A 435 -16.07 -12.88 7.14
C GLU A 435 -15.13 -14.07 7.38
N CYS A 436 -15.62 -15.08 8.09
CA CYS A 436 -14.88 -16.33 8.23
C CYS A 436 -14.96 -17.18 6.96
N LYS A 437 -14.07 -18.18 6.83
CA LYS A 437 -14.04 -19.10 5.70
C LYS A 437 -15.38 -19.83 5.45
N HIS A 438 -16.18 -20.06 6.49
CA HIS A 438 -17.48 -20.74 6.38
C HIS A 438 -18.52 -19.82 5.72
N ILE A 439 -18.57 -18.55 6.11
CA ILE A 439 -19.43 -17.55 5.45
C ILE A 439 -19.01 -17.39 3.99
N LEU A 440 -17.71 -17.24 3.70
CA LEU A 440 -17.18 -17.12 2.35
C LEU A 440 -17.53 -18.33 1.51
N ALA A 441 -17.35 -19.55 2.03
CA ALA A 441 -17.72 -20.78 1.32
C ALA A 441 -19.22 -20.84 0.97
N THR A 442 -20.07 -20.44 1.93
CA THR A 442 -21.53 -20.38 1.70
C THR A 442 -21.88 -19.34 0.64
N LYS A 443 -21.31 -18.13 0.71
CA LYS A 443 -21.53 -17.07 -0.28
C LYS A 443 -21.12 -17.51 -1.69
N ILE A 444 -19.93 -18.10 -1.84
CA ILE A 444 -19.44 -18.59 -3.12
C ILE A 444 -20.38 -19.67 -3.69
N LEU A 445 -20.75 -20.65 -2.87
CA LEU A 445 -21.59 -21.77 -3.32
C LEU A 445 -23.00 -21.30 -3.72
N THR A 446 -23.58 -20.38 -2.96
CA THR A 446 -24.96 -19.92 -3.16
C THR A 446 -25.06 -18.70 -4.09
N LYS A 447 -23.94 -18.17 -4.57
CA LYS A 447 -23.86 -16.91 -5.33
C LYS A 447 -24.61 -15.76 -4.63
N TRP A 448 -24.52 -15.73 -3.29
CA TRP A 448 -25.18 -14.72 -2.48
C TRP A 448 -24.60 -13.33 -2.76
N LYS A 449 -25.47 -12.39 -3.10
CA LYS A 449 -25.12 -10.96 -3.28
C LYS A 449 -25.65 -10.16 -2.10
N ASN A 450 -24.79 -9.33 -1.51
CA ASN A 450 -25.26 -8.30 -0.60
C ASN A 450 -26.00 -7.25 -1.43
N ASN A 451 -27.31 -7.15 -1.32
CA ASN A 451 -28.11 -6.11 -1.97
C ASN A 451 -27.91 -4.78 -1.26
#